data_0dc40c1caa25fd2767eac29ed50d0f75
#
_entry.id   0dc40c1caa25fd2767eac29ed50d0f75
#
_cell.length_a   1.000
_cell.length_b   1.000
_cell.length_c   1.000
_cell.angle_alpha   90.00
_cell.angle_beta   90.00
_cell.angle_gamma   90.00
#
_symmetry.space_group_name_H-M   'P 1'
#
loop_
_entity.id
_entity.type
_entity.pdbx_description
1 polymer ?
#
loop_
_entity_poly.entity_id
_entity_poly.type
_entity_poly.pdbx_seq_one_letter_code
_entity_poly.pdbx_strand_id
1 'polypeptide(L)'
;MNLSNSQKKIVSNVAWSLGGKAVNMASALFVGILIARYLGPESYGLMNYVISYVAIFSIIATFGMDNIEIRELSRQNDKKDAIMGTCFCLRMFFATIAYIVIAISLFYFQTDKFTSLMVLAYGLTLFTGTGNLLRNYFTSIVQIKYIVKSEMYRTFVGAGIKILLLWIKAPLEYFIYAQIFDTALVASGYYLSYKSTVGSIRKWHFDKTLVPFILKESFPLVLSGAAVIIYQRIDQVMIGDMINKTEVGYFATAGKFVDLIVFLPMVLVQTVTPMLVREKENKPETYEVKKKTFVSITTWTAIIMSVMVSSLSYWLITYTYGIPYAPAI
;
A
#
# COMPACT_ATOMS: atom_id res chain seq x y z
N MET A 1 -2.84 -0.67 36.68
CA MET A 1 -3.80 -1.50 35.89
C MET A 1 -3.01 -2.64 35.25
N ASN A 2 -3.05 -3.84 35.84
CA ASN A 2 -2.30 -4.99 35.30
C ASN A 2 -3.05 -5.56 34.10
N LEU A 3 -2.53 -5.29 32.90
CA LEU A 3 -3.04 -5.86 31.65
C LEU A 3 -2.83 -7.37 31.62
N SER A 4 -3.84 -8.13 31.20
CA SER A 4 -3.70 -9.57 30.97
C SER A 4 -2.66 -9.84 29.85
N ASN A 5 -2.08 -11.04 29.80
CA ASN A 5 -1.10 -11.39 28.77
C ASN A 5 -1.65 -11.23 27.33
N SER A 6 -2.94 -11.49 27.13
CA SER A 6 -3.63 -11.26 25.85
C SER A 6 -3.72 -9.75 25.52
N GLN A 7 -4.05 -8.92 26.49
CA GLN A 7 -4.11 -7.47 26.32
C GLN A 7 -2.73 -6.86 26.03
N LYS A 8 -1.67 -7.33 26.71
CA LYS A 8 -0.29 -6.92 26.43
C LYS A 8 0.12 -7.25 25.00
N LYS A 9 -0.24 -8.42 24.48
CA LYS A 9 0.04 -8.83 23.09
C LYS A 9 -0.70 -7.95 22.08
N ILE A 10 -1.96 -7.61 22.33
CA ILE A 10 -2.75 -6.71 21.47
C ILE A 10 -2.14 -5.32 21.46
N VAL A 11 -1.86 -4.73 22.62
CA VAL A 11 -1.23 -3.40 22.73
C VAL A 11 0.13 -3.36 22.02
N SER A 12 0.96 -4.39 22.22
CA SER A 12 2.25 -4.50 21.52
C SER A 12 2.09 -4.56 20.01
N ASN A 13 1.15 -5.34 19.47
CA ASN A 13 0.90 -5.42 18.04
C ASN A 13 0.40 -4.09 17.45
N VAL A 14 -0.48 -3.39 18.17
CA VAL A 14 -0.96 -2.05 17.77
C VAL A 14 0.20 -1.06 17.76
N ALA A 15 1.01 -1.04 18.81
CA ALA A 15 2.17 -0.15 18.89
C ALA A 15 3.19 -0.41 17.76
N TRP A 16 3.50 -1.68 17.47
CA TRP A 16 4.34 -2.05 16.34
C TRP A 16 3.74 -1.60 15.00
N SER A 17 2.44 -1.84 14.80
CA SER A 17 1.75 -1.45 13.55
C SER A 17 1.75 0.07 13.34
N LEU A 18 1.41 0.84 14.37
CA LEU A 18 1.37 2.31 14.29
C LEU A 18 2.77 2.90 14.14
N GLY A 19 3.74 2.43 14.94
CA GLY A 19 5.13 2.88 14.84
C GLY A 19 5.74 2.57 13.47
N GLY A 20 5.52 1.36 12.96
CA GLY A 20 5.99 0.97 11.62
C GLY A 20 5.36 1.82 10.51
N LYS A 21 4.05 2.07 10.57
CA LYS A 21 3.38 2.95 9.60
C LYS A 21 3.90 4.39 9.66
N ALA A 22 4.10 4.94 10.85
CA ALA A 22 4.63 6.29 11.03
C ALA A 22 6.05 6.42 10.43
N VAL A 23 6.94 5.46 10.71
CA VAL A 23 8.29 5.43 10.14
C VAL A 23 8.26 5.30 8.62
N ASN A 24 7.45 4.38 8.07
CA ASN A 24 7.29 4.21 6.63
C ASN A 24 6.78 5.49 5.97
N MET A 25 5.81 6.16 6.56
CA MET A 25 5.21 7.39 6.03
C MET A 25 6.19 8.57 6.09
N ALA A 26 6.87 8.75 7.21
CA ALA A 26 7.89 9.79 7.36
C ALA A 26 9.04 9.59 6.36
N SER A 27 9.54 8.36 6.21
CA SER A 27 10.57 8.03 5.23
C SER A 27 10.10 8.24 3.79
N ALA A 28 8.88 7.79 3.45
CA ALA A 28 8.31 7.97 2.12
C ALA A 28 8.12 9.44 1.76
N LEU A 29 7.69 10.26 2.72
CA LEU A 29 7.55 11.70 2.54
C LEU A 29 8.92 12.37 2.33
N PHE A 30 9.87 12.12 3.25
CA PHE A 30 11.19 12.74 3.21
C PHE A 30 11.95 12.36 1.94
N VAL A 31 12.06 11.07 1.64
CA VAL A 31 12.74 10.58 0.43
C VAL A 31 11.98 11.00 -0.83
N GLY A 32 10.64 10.99 -0.78
CA GLY A 32 9.79 11.43 -1.89
C GLY A 32 10.00 12.92 -2.25
N ILE A 33 10.14 13.79 -1.24
CA ILE A 33 10.46 15.22 -1.43
C ILE A 33 11.83 15.37 -2.11
N LEU A 34 12.84 14.65 -1.64
CA LEU A 34 14.19 14.73 -2.22
C LEU A 34 14.19 14.27 -3.69
N ILE A 35 13.50 13.18 -4.00
CA ILE A 35 13.36 12.67 -5.37
C ILE A 35 12.62 13.68 -6.25
N ALA A 36 11.51 14.23 -5.76
CA ALA A 36 10.73 15.21 -6.51
C ALA A 36 11.55 16.47 -6.82
N ARG A 37 12.28 17.00 -5.85
CA ARG A 37 13.18 18.15 -6.05
C ARG A 37 14.26 17.87 -7.10
N TYR A 38 14.81 16.67 -7.08
CA TYR A 38 15.86 16.28 -8.00
C TYR A 38 15.35 16.07 -9.42
N LEU A 39 14.26 15.32 -9.58
CA LEU A 39 13.71 14.96 -10.88
C LEU A 39 12.93 16.10 -11.57
N GLY A 40 12.42 17.07 -10.80
CA GLY A 40 11.49 18.08 -11.29
C GLY A 40 10.08 17.55 -11.55
N PRO A 41 9.10 18.44 -11.83
CA PRO A 41 7.69 18.07 -11.93
C PRO A 41 7.38 17.05 -13.01
N GLU A 42 7.99 17.16 -14.20
CA GLU A 42 7.73 16.29 -15.34
C GLU A 42 8.17 14.83 -15.07
N SER A 43 9.44 14.63 -14.72
CA SER A 43 9.97 13.28 -14.46
C SER A 43 9.35 12.65 -13.20
N TYR A 44 9.09 13.45 -12.16
CA TYR A 44 8.38 12.99 -10.98
C TYR A 44 6.93 12.62 -11.29
N GLY A 45 6.28 13.39 -12.16
CA GLY A 45 4.96 13.11 -12.68
C GLY A 45 4.91 11.81 -13.49
N LEU A 46 5.88 11.60 -14.38
CA LEU A 46 5.99 10.34 -15.13
C LEU A 46 6.17 9.14 -14.19
N MET A 47 7.01 9.25 -13.14
CA MET A 47 7.15 8.19 -12.15
C MET A 47 5.82 7.86 -11.46
N ASN A 48 5.06 8.88 -11.02
CA ASN A 48 3.77 8.67 -10.37
C ASN A 48 2.70 8.15 -11.34
N TYR A 49 2.72 8.58 -12.59
CA TYR A 49 1.88 8.04 -13.66
C TYR A 49 2.11 6.53 -13.83
N VAL A 50 3.36 6.11 -13.99
CA VAL A 50 3.76 4.69 -14.13
C VAL A 50 3.26 3.86 -12.93
N ILE A 51 3.47 4.36 -11.72
CA ILE A 51 3.02 3.70 -10.49
C ILE A 51 1.49 3.58 -10.47
N SER A 52 0.77 4.64 -10.80
CA SER A 52 -0.70 4.68 -10.77
C SER A 52 -1.32 3.82 -11.86
N TYR A 53 -0.72 3.83 -13.06
CA TYR A 53 -1.16 2.97 -14.16
C TYR A 53 -1.11 1.49 -13.76
N VAL A 54 0.02 1.00 -13.28
CA VAL A 54 0.16 -0.41 -12.84
C VAL A 54 -0.72 -0.71 -11.63
N ALA A 55 -0.89 0.24 -10.70
CA ALA A 55 -1.73 0.04 -9.52
C ALA A 55 -3.19 -0.27 -9.89
N ILE A 56 -3.76 0.35 -10.94
CA ILE A 56 -5.12 0.06 -11.40
C ILE A 56 -5.24 -1.43 -11.78
N PHE A 57 -4.26 -1.98 -12.46
CA PHE A 57 -4.27 -3.39 -12.88
C PHE A 57 -3.90 -4.37 -11.76
N SER A 58 -3.35 -3.89 -10.64
CA SER A 58 -3.02 -4.74 -9.48
C SER A 58 -4.24 -5.43 -8.87
N ILE A 59 -5.43 -4.88 -9.09
CA ILE A 59 -6.73 -5.48 -8.70
C ILE A 59 -6.92 -6.85 -9.34
N ILE A 60 -6.58 -6.96 -10.62
CA ILE A 60 -6.64 -8.23 -11.36
C ILE A 60 -5.65 -9.21 -10.72
N ALA A 61 -4.41 -8.77 -10.44
CA ALA A 61 -3.37 -9.61 -9.88
C ALA A 61 -3.69 -10.15 -8.47
N THR A 62 -4.34 -9.35 -7.63
CA THR A 62 -4.74 -9.76 -6.28
C THR A 62 -6.05 -10.53 -6.25
N PHE A 63 -6.92 -10.30 -7.25
CA PHE A 63 -8.26 -10.88 -7.37
C PHE A 63 -9.09 -10.85 -6.08
N GLY A 64 -8.89 -9.83 -5.25
CA GLY A 64 -9.60 -9.68 -3.97
C GLY A 64 -9.31 -10.76 -2.93
N MET A 65 -8.27 -11.59 -3.12
CA MET A 65 -7.99 -12.75 -2.28
C MET A 65 -7.47 -12.41 -0.87
N ASP A 66 -6.95 -11.20 -0.64
CA ASP A 66 -6.28 -10.84 0.62
C ASP A 66 -7.11 -11.18 1.88
N ASN A 67 -8.37 -10.77 1.90
CA ASN A 67 -9.25 -11.00 3.06
C ASN A 67 -9.64 -12.48 3.20
N ILE A 68 -9.82 -13.18 2.08
CA ILE A 68 -10.16 -14.61 2.07
C ILE A 68 -8.99 -15.43 2.60
N GLU A 69 -7.76 -15.13 2.16
CA GLU A 69 -6.54 -15.76 2.65
C GLU A 69 -6.39 -15.60 4.17
N ILE A 70 -6.52 -14.36 4.67
CA ILE A 70 -6.43 -14.10 6.12
C ILE A 70 -7.50 -14.90 6.88
N ARG A 71 -8.75 -14.90 6.37
CA ARG A 71 -9.86 -15.62 6.99
C ARG A 71 -9.63 -17.13 7.03
N GLU A 72 -9.31 -17.73 5.89
CA GLU A 72 -9.16 -19.19 5.79
C GLU A 72 -7.91 -19.69 6.54
N LEU A 73 -6.79 -18.97 6.46
CA LEU A 73 -5.58 -19.29 7.21
C LEU A 73 -5.77 -19.18 8.72
N SER A 74 -6.64 -18.27 9.20
CA SER A 74 -6.95 -18.18 10.62
C SER A 74 -7.92 -19.27 11.10
N ARG A 75 -8.77 -19.82 10.20
CA ARG A 75 -9.77 -20.85 10.52
C ARG A 75 -9.24 -22.29 10.39
N GLN A 76 -8.40 -22.53 9.39
CA GLN A 76 -7.95 -23.87 8.99
C GLN A 76 -6.42 -23.94 8.93
N ASN A 77 -5.78 -23.76 10.07
CA ASN A 77 -4.30 -23.76 10.15
C ASN A 77 -3.67 -25.12 9.81
N ASP A 78 -4.39 -26.21 9.96
CA ASP A 78 -4.02 -27.58 9.55
C ASP A 78 -3.90 -27.72 8.02
N LYS A 79 -4.71 -26.98 7.25
CA LYS A 79 -4.67 -26.95 5.79
C LYS A 79 -3.84 -25.81 5.20
N LYS A 80 -3.00 -25.14 6.03
CA LYS A 80 -2.25 -23.95 5.61
C LYS A 80 -1.44 -24.17 4.33
N ASP A 81 -0.77 -25.31 4.20
CA ASP A 81 0.13 -25.56 3.05
C ASP A 81 -0.65 -25.71 1.74
N ALA A 82 -1.86 -26.30 1.78
CA ALA A 82 -2.77 -26.36 0.64
C ALA A 82 -3.33 -24.97 0.27
N ILE A 83 -3.77 -24.19 1.29
CA ILE A 83 -4.29 -22.83 1.08
C ILE A 83 -3.19 -21.94 0.50
N MET A 84 -1.99 -21.93 1.13
CA MET A 84 -0.87 -21.11 0.68
C MET A 84 -0.43 -21.49 -0.75
N GLY A 85 -0.32 -22.78 -1.07
CA GLY A 85 0.06 -23.25 -2.40
C GLY A 85 -0.96 -22.87 -3.46
N THR A 86 -2.25 -23.06 -3.18
CA THR A 86 -3.34 -22.74 -4.11
C THR A 86 -3.44 -21.23 -4.34
N CYS A 87 -3.42 -20.42 -3.27
CA CYS A 87 -3.45 -18.96 -3.39
C CYS A 87 -2.21 -18.40 -4.12
N PHE A 88 -1.03 -18.98 -3.89
CA PHE A 88 0.17 -18.58 -4.61
C PHE A 88 0.06 -18.83 -6.11
N CYS A 89 -0.40 -20.02 -6.52
CA CYS A 89 -0.62 -20.33 -7.94
C CYS A 89 -1.67 -19.41 -8.58
N LEU A 90 -2.77 -19.15 -7.89
CA LEU A 90 -3.81 -18.23 -8.37
C LEU A 90 -3.29 -16.80 -8.51
N ARG A 91 -2.54 -16.28 -7.54
CA ARG A 91 -1.92 -14.96 -7.62
C ARG A 91 -0.94 -14.85 -8.77
N MET A 92 -0.10 -15.84 -9.00
CA MET A 92 0.82 -15.88 -10.15
C MET A 92 0.06 -15.88 -11.47
N PHE A 93 -1.00 -16.67 -11.57
CA PHE A 93 -1.87 -16.72 -12.75
C PHE A 93 -2.52 -15.36 -13.03
N PHE A 94 -3.15 -14.75 -12.03
CA PHE A 94 -3.79 -13.45 -12.19
C PHE A 94 -2.78 -12.30 -12.38
N ALA A 95 -1.59 -12.36 -11.78
CA ALA A 95 -0.52 -11.41 -12.05
C ALA A 95 -0.06 -11.49 -13.51
N THR A 96 0.02 -12.70 -14.08
CA THR A 96 0.33 -12.90 -15.51
C THR A 96 -0.76 -12.29 -16.39
N ILE A 97 -2.03 -12.53 -16.09
CA ILE A 97 -3.15 -11.93 -16.82
C ILE A 97 -3.08 -10.39 -16.73
N ALA A 98 -2.89 -9.84 -15.53
CA ALA A 98 -2.79 -8.40 -15.33
C ALA A 98 -1.63 -7.81 -16.15
N TYR A 99 -0.47 -8.47 -16.16
CA TYR A 99 0.68 -8.03 -16.93
C TYR A 99 0.43 -8.05 -18.45
N ILE A 100 -0.22 -9.11 -18.96
CA ILE A 100 -0.63 -9.20 -20.37
C ILE A 100 -1.62 -8.10 -20.73
N VAL A 101 -2.62 -7.84 -19.86
CA VAL A 101 -3.60 -6.77 -20.08
C VAL A 101 -2.91 -5.40 -20.10
N ILE A 102 -1.93 -5.14 -19.23
CA ILE A 102 -1.08 -3.93 -19.29
C ILE A 102 -0.38 -3.85 -20.64
N ALA A 103 0.29 -4.90 -21.10
CA ALA A 103 1.01 -4.90 -22.37
C ALA A 103 0.09 -4.61 -23.56
N ILE A 104 -1.11 -5.21 -23.58
CA ILE A 104 -2.13 -4.96 -24.60
C ILE A 104 -2.62 -3.52 -24.53
N SER A 105 -2.94 -3.01 -23.33
CA SER A 105 -3.44 -1.62 -23.18
C SER A 105 -2.41 -0.58 -23.62
N LEU A 106 -1.13 -0.80 -23.34
CA LEU A 106 -0.05 0.07 -23.82
C LEU A 106 0.08 0.05 -25.35
N PHE A 107 -0.10 -1.09 -25.96
CA PHE A 107 -0.05 -1.21 -27.43
C PHE A 107 -1.15 -0.38 -28.11
N TYR A 108 -2.35 -0.27 -27.51
CA TYR A 108 -3.47 0.45 -28.11
C TYR A 108 -3.54 1.93 -27.71
N PHE A 109 -3.13 2.29 -26.49
CA PHE A 109 -3.41 3.62 -25.92
C PHE A 109 -2.16 4.46 -25.70
N GLN A 110 -0.95 3.87 -25.67
CA GLN A 110 0.25 4.63 -25.37
C GLN A 110 1.17 4.74 -26.58
N THR A 111 1.45 5.97 -26.97
CA THR A 111 2.32 6.28 -28.12
C THR A 111 3.79 6.48 -27.73
N ASP A 112 4.05 6.90 -26.49
CA ASP A 112 5.41 7.11 -26.01
C ASP A 112 6.06 5.79 -25.58
N LYS A 113 7.10 5.40 -26.33
CA LYS A 113 7.86 4.17 -26.09
C LYS A 113 8.59 4.15 -24.76
N PHE A 114 9.08 5.31 -24.30
CA PHE A 114 9.78 5.38 -23.02
C PHE A 114 8.83 5.13 -21.85
N THR A 115 7.69 5.80 -21.83
CA THR A 115 6.63 5.57 -20.83
C THR A 115 6.17 4.12 -20.85
N SER A 116 5.93 3.54 -22.03
CA SER A 116 5.53 2.13 -22.17
C SER A 116 6.56 1.17 -21.57
N LEU A 117 7.85 1.41 -21.83
CA LEU A 117 8.92 0.58 -21.26
C LEU A 117 8.96 0.68 -19.73
N MET A 118 8.79 1.89 -19.18
CA MET A 118 8.76 2.10 -17.72
C MET A 118 7.55 1.43 -17.05
N VAL A 119 6.37 1.50 -17.70
CA VAL A 119 5.17 0.80 -17.19
C VAL A 119 5.36 -0.71 -17.24
N LEU A 120 5.89 -1.28 -18.31
CA LEU A 120 6.18 -2.72 -18.41
C LEU A 120 7.23 -3.14 -17.36
N ALA A 121 8.30 -2.38 -17.21
CA ALA A 121 9.29 -2.67 -16.18
C ALA A 121 8.66 -2.65 -14.78
N TYR A 122 7.91 -1.60 -14.44
CA TYR A 122 7.24 -1.49 -13.15
C TYR A 122 6.13 -2.54 -12.97
N GLY A 123 5.50 -2.99 -14.03
CA GLY A 123 4.52 -4.10 -14.05
C GLY A 123 5.06 -5.40 -13.45
N LEU A 124 6.39 -5.61 -13.45
CA LEU A 124 7.01 -6.76 -12.77
C LEU A 124 6.73 -6.77 -11.27
N THR A 125 6.37 -5.64 -10.69
CA THR A 125 5.94 -5.55 -9.27
C THR A 125 4.69 -6.37 -8.97
N LEU A 126 3.85 -6.68 -9.97
CA LEU A 126 2.69 -7.54 -9.80
C LEU A 126 3.10 -8.96 -9.37
N PHE A 127 4.21 -9.46 -9.88
CA PHE A 127 4.74 -10.78 -9.51
C PHE A 127 5.38 -10.76 -8.12
N THR A 128 6.18 -9.76 -7.79
CA THR A 128 6.74 -9.63 -6.43
C THR A 128 5.65 -9.36 -5.39
N GLY A 129 4.55 -8.71 -5.79
CA GLY A 129 3.35 -8.50 -4.99
C GLY A 129 2.67 -9.78 -4.50
N THR A 130 2.90 -10.94 -5.16
CA THR A 130 2.42 -12.24 -4.68
C THR A 130 2.99 -12.61 -3.32
N GLY A 131 4.14 -12.03 -2.94
CA GLY A 131 4.72 -12.14 -1.60
C GLY A 131 3.82 -11.63 -0.47
N ASN A 132 2.80 -10.80 -0.78
CA ASN A 132 1.80 -10.37 0.20
C ASN A 132 0.99 -11.54 0.80
N LEU A 133 0.94 -12.68 0.15
CA LEU A 133 0.38 -13.91 0.72
C LEU A 133 1.07 -14.27 2.06
N LEU A 134 2.38 -14.11 2.15
CA LEU A 134 3.12 -14.35 3.41
C LEU A 134 2.79 -13.30 4.49
N ARG A 135 2.58 -12.04 4.08
CA ARG A 135 2.07 -10.99 4.96
C ARG A 135 0.69 -11.37 5.51
N ASN A 136 -0.21 -11.86 4.66
CA ASN A 136 -1.57 -12.28 5.03
C ASN A 136 -1.53 -13.47 5.99
N TYR A 137 -0.59 -14.41 5.81
CA TYR A 137 -0.35 -15.47 6.78
C TYR A 137 0.04 -14.93 8.16
N PHE A 138 1.02 -14.02 8.25
CA PHE A 138 1.39 -13.43 9.54
C PHE A 138 0.26 -12.61 10.17
N THR A 139 -0.58 -11.99 9.34
CA THR A 139 -1.79 -11.30 9.82
C THR A 139 -2.79 -12.29 10.41
N SER A 140 -3.01 -13.44 9.77
CA SER A 140 -3.97 -14.46 10.24
C SER A 140 -3.60 -15.06 11.59
N ILE A 141 -2.31 -15.18 11.89
CA ILE A 141 -1.81 -15.67 13.18
C ILE A 141 -1.48 -14.56 14.20
N VAL A 142 -1.87 -13.31 13.86
CA VAL A 142 -1.67 -12.12 14.73
C VAL A 142 -0.20 -11.89 15.11
N GLN A 143 0.71 -12.12 14.16
CA GLN A 143 2.16 -11.90 14.34
C GLN A 143 2.66 -10.70 13.53
N ILE A 144 2.09 -9.52 13.80
CA ILE A 144 2.35 -8.25 13.10
C ILE A 144 3.84 -7.84 13.15
N LYS A 145 4.56 -8.23 14.20
CA LYS A 145 5.98 -7.94 14.39
C LYS A 145 6.84 -8.32 13.17
N TYR A 146 6.60 -9.49 12.56
CA TYR A 146 7.37 -9.96 11.41
C TYR A 146 7.07 -9.14 10.15
N ILE A 147 5.82 -8.70 10.00
CA ILE A 147 5.42 -7.81 8.90
C ILE A 147 6.16 -6.48 9.04
N VAL A 148 6.04 -5.83 10.19
CA VAL A 148 6.66 -4.51 10.44
C VAL A 148 8.19 -4.58 10.31
N LYS A 149 8.83 -5.64 10.83
CA LYS A 149 10.28 -5.82 10.68
C LYS A 149 10.71 -5.87 9.22
N SER A 150 10.00 -6.61 8.37
CA SER A 150 10.29 -6.71 6.94
C SER A 150 10.03 -5.39 6.21
N GLU A 151 8.95 -4.69 6.56
CA GLU A 151 8.64 -3.37 6.00
C GLU A 151 9.65 -2.30 6.41
N MET A 152 10.10 -2.29 7.66
CA MET A 152 11.16 -1.38 8.14
C MET A 152 12.47 -1.66 7.43
N TYR A 153 12.87 -2.94 7.28
CA TYR A 153 14.05 -3.30 6.52
C TYR A 153 14.01 -2.74 5.09
N ARG A 154 12.91 -2.98 4.38
CA ARG A 154 12.68 -2.37 3.07
C ARG A 154 12.80 -0.85 3.10
N THR A 155 12.17 -0.20 4.08
CA THR A 155 12.15 1.26 4.17
C THR A 155 13.55 1.84 4.32
N PHE A 156 14.37 1.31 5.21
CA PHE A 156 15.73 1.81 5.40
C PHE A 156 16.66 1.49 4.23
N VAL A 157 16.63 0.26 3.72
CA VAL A 157 17.45 -0.12 2.57
C VAL A 157 17.03 0.62 1.31
N GLY A 158 15.72 0.70 1.04
CA GLY A 158 15.18 1.42 -0.11
C GLY A 158 15.45 2.93 -0.04
N ALA A 159 15.33 3.53 1.15
CA ALA A 159 15.70 4.93 1.36
C ALA A 159 17.20 5.15 1.09
N GLY A 160 18.06 4.27 1.59
CA GLY A 160 19.51 4.33 1.35
C GLY A 160 19.84 4.26 -0.14
N ILE A 161 19.25 3.32 -0.87
CA ILE A 161 19.43 3.19 -2.33
C ILE A 161 18.98 4.46 -3.05
N LYS A 162 17.81 5.00 -2.73
CA LYS A 162 17.28 6.22 -3.37
C LYS A 162 18.14 7.44 -3.08
N ILE A 163 18.66 7.58 -1.86
CA ILE A 163 19.62 8.64 -1.50
C ILE A 163 20.92 8.46 -2.27
N LEU A 164 21.42 7.24 -2.42
CA LEU A 164 22.60 6.96 -3.24
C LEU A 164 22.35 7.36 -4.71
N LEU A 165 21.19 7.00 -5.28
CA LEU A 165 20.83 7.39 -6.65
C LEU A 165 20.78 8.91 -6.82
N LEU A 166 20.28 9.66 -5.83
CA LEU A 166 20.32 11.13 -5.82
C LEU A 166 21.76 11.65 -5.82
N TRP A 167 22.63 11.04 -5.02
CA TRP A 167 24.02 11.46 -4.91
C TRP A 167 24.81 11.27 -6.21
N ILE A 168 24.60 10.13 -6.90
CA ILE A 168 25.24 9.86 -8.20
C ILE A 168 24.52 10.52 -9.39
N LYS A 169 23.48 11.31 -9.13
CA LYS A 169 22.65 12.00 -10.14
C LYS A 169 22.08 11.05 -11.19
N ALA A 170 21.54 9.90 -10.74
CA ALA A 170 20.97 8.88 -11.61
C ALA A 170 19.73 9.39 -12.35
N PRO A 171 19.50 8.99 -13.64
CA PRO A 171 18.28 9.34 -14.37
C PRO A 171 17.04 8.63 -13.81
N LEU A 172 15.84 9.04 -14.27
CA LEU A 172 14.53 8.61 -13.79
C LEU A 172 14.37 7.10 -13.72
N GLU A 173 14.86 6.37 -14.71
CA GLU A 173 14.69 4.92 -14.84
C GLU A 173 15.17 4.17 -13.59
N TYR A 174 16.30 4.61 -13.02
CA TYR A 174 16.86 3.98 -11.84
C TYR A 174 15.97 4.15 -10.61
N PHE A 175 15.21 5.25 -10.50
CA PHE A 175 14.24 5.42 -9.42
C PHE A 175 13.05 4.48 -9.59
N ILE A 176 12.62 4.21 -10.82
CA ILE A 176 11.59 3.21 -11.10
C ILE A 176 12.11 1.80 -10.77
N TYR A 177 13.34 1.47 -11.17
CA TYR A 177 13.97 0.19 -10.80
C TYR A 177 14.15 0.05 -9.28
N ALA A 178 14.49 1.13 -8.58
CA ALA A 178 14.55 1.13 -7.12
C ALA A 178 13.19 0.82 -6.47
N GLN A 179 12.08 1.29 -7.06
CA GLN A 179 10.74 0.93 -6.59
C GLN A 179 10.42 -0.56 -6.79
N ILE A 180 10.84 -1.14 -7.93
CA ILE A 180 10.70 -2.58 -8.19
C ILE A 180 11.54 -3.36 -7.16
N PHE A 181 12.75 -2.92 -6.91
CA PHE A 181 13.62 -3.52 -5.91
C PHE A 181 13.02 -3.45 -4.49
N ASP A 182 12.38 -2.34 -4.11
CA ASP A 182 11.67 -2.20 -2.84
C ASP A 182 10.59 -3.28 -2.66
N THR A 183 9.83 -3.59 -3.71
CA THR A 183 8.80 -4.63 -3.63
C THR A 183 9.41 -6.03 -3.51
N ALA A 184 10.52 -6.29 -4.19
CA ALA A 184 11.26 -7.54 -4.06
C ALA A 184 11.92 -7.68 -2.67
N LEU A 185 12.44 -6.59 -2.10
CA LEU A 185 13.00 -6.56 -0.75
C LEU A 185 11.95 -6.92 0.31
N VAL A 186 10.76 -6.32 0.25
CA VAL A 186 9.72 -6.64 1.23
C VAL A 186 9.23 -8.08 1.10
N ALA A 187 9.06 -8.57 -0.13
CA ALA A 187 8.69 -9.95 -0.39
C ALA A 187 9.74 -10.94 0.15
N SER A 188 11.04 -10.64 -0.06
CA SER A 188 12.15 -11.43 0.49
C SER A 188 12.17 -11.39 2.02
N GLY A 189 11.88 -10.24 2.63
CA GLY A 189 11.77 -10.10 4.08
C GLY A 189 10.64 -10.95 4.67
N TYR A 190 9.48 -10.98 4.02
CA TYR A 190 8.38 -11.87 4.42
C TYR A 190 8.76 -13.35 4.25
N TYR A 191 9.42 -13.69 3.15
CA TYR A 191 9.90 -15.06 2.91
C TYR A 191 10.90 -15.52 3.96
N LEU A 192 11.91 -14.70 4.29
CA LEU A 192 12.91 -15.01 5.31
C LEU A 192 12.26 -15.18 6.68
N SER A 193 11.32 -14.30 7.03
CA SER A 193 10.55 -14.41 8.27
C SER A 193 9.72 -15.69 8.31
N TYR A 194 9.07 -16.07 7.21
CA TYR A 194 8.29 -17.30 7.12
C TYR A 194 9.19 -18.55 7.25
N LYS A 195 10.30 -18.58 6.49
CA LYS A 195 11.26 -19.68 6.53
C LYS A 195 11.83 -19.92 7.92
N SER A 196 12.12 -18.85 8.68
CA SER A 196 12.71 -18.94 10.02
C SER A 196 11.71 -19.32 11.11
N THR A 197 10.42 -19.02 10.96
CA THR A 197 9.43 -19.18 12.02
C THR A 197 8.42 -20.30 11.76
N VAL A 198 8.11 -20.58 10.51
CA VAL A 198 7.05 -21.52 10.10
C VAL A 198 7.60 -22.74 9.38
N GLY A 199 8.56 -22.52 8.49
CA GLY A 199 9.20 -23.60 7.73
C GLY A 199 9.34 -23.29 6.23
N SER A 200 9.56 -24.36 5.45
CA SER A 200 9.84 -24.23 4.03
C SER A 200 8.57 -24.11 3.20
N ILE A 201 8.56 -23.19 2.23
CA ILE A 201 7.51 -23.07 1.21
C ILE A 201 7.42 -24.31 0.28
N ARG A 202 8.42 -25.20 0.31
CA ARG A 202 8.42 -26.44 -0.49
C ARG A 202 7.30 -27.41 -0.07
N LYS A 203 6.71 -27.21 1.12
CA LYS A 203 5.54 -27.99 1.58
C LYS A 203 4.23 -27.53 0.95
N TRP A 204 4.22 -26.35 0.35
CA TRP A 204 3.03 -25.84 -0.32
C TRP A 204 2.65 -26.72 -1.49
N HIS A 205 1.39 -27.03 -1.61
CA HIS A 205 0.84 -27.82 -2.71
C HIS A 205 -0.46 -27.20 -3.21
N PHE A 206 -0.70 -27.40 -4.49
CA PHE A 206 -1.89 -26.90 -5.16
C PHE A 206 -3.06 -27.88 -4.96
N ASP A 207 -4.16 -27.39 -4.40
CA ASP A 207 -5.40 -28.17 -4.21
C ASP A 207 -6.50 -27.61 -5.10
N LYS A 208 -6.86 -28.38 -6.14
CA LYS A 208 -7.91 -28.00 -7.10
C LYS A 208 -9.28 -27.81 -6.44
N THR A 209 -9.54 -28.48 -5.32
CA THR A 209 -10.84 -28.41 -4.64
C THR A 209 -11.08 -27.05 -3.97
N LEU A 210 -10.00 -26.36 -3.59
CA LEU A 210 -10.06 -25.02 -2.99
C LEU A 210 -10.29 -23.91 -4.02
N VAL A 211 -9.95 -24.12 -5.29
CA VAL A 211 -10.00 -23.07 -6.32
C VAL A 211 -11.39 -22.47 -6.50
N PRO A 212 -12.47 -23.25 -6.72
CA PRO A 212 -13.81 -22.68 -6.91
C PRO A 212 -14.29 -21.90 -5.69
N PHE A 213 -13.97 -22.37 -4.50
CA PHE A 213 -14.32 -21.71 -3.25
C PHE A 213 -13.60 -20.36 -3.14
N ILE A 214 -12.26 -20.32 -3.29
CA ILE A 214 -11.47 -19.09 -3.19
C ILE A 214 -11.96 -18.07 -4.23
N LEU A 215 -12.14 -18.46 -5.49
CA LEU A 215 -12.58 -17.54 -6.54
C LEU A 215 -13.99 -17.00 -6.30
N LYS A 216 -14.94 -17.85 -5.91
CA LYS A 216 -16.31 -17.43 -5.61
C LYS A 216 -16.38 -16.42 -4.47
N GLU A 217 -15.65 -16.66 -3.39
CA GLU A 217 -15.61 -15.77 -2.23
C GLU A 217 -14.84 -14.47 -2.49
N SER A 218 -13.81 -14.52 -3.35
CA SER A 218 -13.00 -13.36 -3.68
C SER A 218 -13.68 -12.44 -4.71
N PHE A 219 -14.49 -12.96 -5.61
CA PHE A 219 -15.08 -12.18 -6.71
C PHE A 219 -15.86 -10.92 -6.27
N PRO A 220 -16.74 -10.97 -5.25
CA PRO A 220 -17.41 -9.76 -4.76
C PRO A 220 -16.41 -8.72 -4.22
N LEU A 221 -15.28 -9.18 -3.65
CA LEU A 221 -14.25 -8.31 -3.10
C LEU A 221 -13.39 -7.66 -4.19
N VAL A 222 -13.31 -8.27 -5.37
CA VAL A 222 -12.68 -7.63 -6.55
C VAL A 222 -13.37 -6.32 -6.88
N LEU A 223 -14.71 -6.32 -6.94
CA LEU A 223 -15.47 -5.11 -7.31
C LEU A 223 -15.28 -3.98 -6.30
N SER A 224 -15.34 -4.30 -5.00
CA SER A 224 -15.12 -3.28 -3.96
C SER A 224 -13.68 -2.79 -3.92
N GLY A 225 -12.70 -3.68 -4.08
CA GLY A 225 -11.28 -3.32 -4.18
C GLY A 225 -10.97 -2.50 -5.42
N ALA A 226 -11.59 -2.86 -6.56
CA ALA A 226 -11.50 -2.11 -7.81
C ALA A 226 -11.97 -0.67 -7.63
N ALA A 227 -13.16 -0.49 -7.06
CA ALA A 227 -13.69 0.85 -6.83
C ALA A 227 -12.74 1.72 -6.01
N VAL A 228 -12.14 1.17 -4.95
CA VAL A 228 -11.19 1.90 -4.09
C VAL A 228 -9.91 2.27 -4.84
N ILE A 229 -9.28 1.32 -5.54
CA ILE A 229 -7.99 1.58 -6.21
C ILE A 229 -8.20 2.50 -7.42
N ILE A 230 -9.25 2.29 -8.21
CA ILE A 230 -9.58 3.18 -9.32
C ILE A 230 -9.81 4.60 -8.78
N TYR A 231 -10.66 4.76 -7.77
CA TYR A 231 -10.89 6.06 -7.13
C TYR A 231 -9.61 6.76 -6.68
N GLN A 232 -8.63 6.00 -6.16
CA GLN A 232 -7.37 6.56 -5.66
C GLN A 232 -6.32 6.87 -6.74
N ARG A 233 -6.44 6.30 -7.95
CA ARG A 233 -5.35 6.32 -8.93
C ARG A 233 -5.75 6.80 -10.32
N ILE A 234 -7.04 6.77 -10.63
CA ILE A 234 -7.52 7.11 -11.98
C ILE A 234 -7.19 8.56 -12.36
N ASP A 235 -7.26 9.47 -11.38
CA ASP A 235 -6.98 10.89 -11.60
C ASP A 235 -5.58 11.12 -12.17
N GLN A 236 -4.57 10.44 -11.62
CA GLN A 236 -3.19 10.57 -12.10
C GLN A 236 -3.01 10.02 -13.52
N VAL A 237 -3.73 8.95 -13.87
CA VAL A 237 -3.70 8.38 -15.22
C VAL A 237 -4.41 9.31 -16.18
N MET A 238 -5.62 9.78 -15.84
CA MET A 238 -6.38 10.70 -16.69
C MET A 238 -5.63 12.03 -16.93
N ILE A 239 -5.09 12.65 -15.88
CA ILE A 239 -4.28 13.87 -16.02
C ILE A 239 -3.08 13.60 -16.94
N GLY A 240 -2.41 12.47 -16.75
CA GLY A 240 -1.23 12.12 -17.55
C GLY A 240 -1.49 11.85 -19.02
N ASP A 241 -2.67 11.36 -19.37
CA ASP A 241 -3.06 11.04 -20.75
C ASP A 241 -3.80 12.20 -21.42
N MET A 242 -4.59 12.98 -20.66
CA MET A 242 -5.43 14.06 -21.22
C MET A 242 -4.71 15.41 -21.22
N ILE A 243 -3.74 15.63 -20.34
CA ILE A 243 -3.03 16.91 -20.21
C ILE A 243 -1.53 16.69 -20.45
N ASN A 244 -0.76 16.34 -19.41
CA ASN A 244 0.66 16.00 -19.51
C ASN A 244 1.21 15.42 -18.19
N LYS A 245 2.46 14.94 -18.22
CA LYS A 245 3.11 14.34 -17.05
C LYS A 245 3.51 15.36 -15.97
N THR A 246 3.72 16.63 -16.35
CA THR A 246 4.04 17.71 -15.39
C THR A 246 2.86 17.96 -14.44
N GLU A 247 1.64 18.01 -14.96
CA GLU A 247 0.42 18.16 -14.15
C GLU A 247 0.21 16.97 -13.19
N VAL A 248 0.56 15.76 -13.63
CA VAL A 248 0.59 14.60 -12.70
C VAL A 248 1.58 14.85 -11.56
N GLY A 249 2.73 15.46 -11.82
CA GLY A 249 3.72 15.82 -10.82
C GLY A 249 3.17 16.80 -9.78
N TYR A 250 2.46 17.82 -10.21
CA TYR A 250 1.79 18.78 -9.32
C TYR A 250 0.70 18.10 -8.49
N PHE A 251 -0.18 17.34 -9.14
CA PHE A 251 -1.25 16.62 -8.47
C PHE A 251 -0.71 15.61 -7.45
N ALA A 252 0.31 14.82 -7.81
CA ALA A 252 0.93 13.85 -6.92
C ALA A 252 1.59 14.51 -5.69
N THR A 253 2.17 15.72 -5.87
CA THR A 253 2.77 16.49 -4.79
C THR A 253 1.71 16.97 -3.79
N ALA A 254 0.62 17.56 -4.28
CA ALA A 254 -0.52 17.96 -3.45
C ALA A 254 -1.13 16.75 -2.71
N GLY A 255 -1.29 15.62 -3.42
CA GLY A 255 -1.82 14.37 -2.85
C GLY A 255 -1.03 13.86 -1.64
N LYS A 256 0.30 14.08 -1.56
CA LYS A 256 1.10 13.67 -0.39
C LYS A 256 0.69 14.39 0.89
N PHE A 257 0.29 15.65 0.80
CA PHE A 257 -0.23 16.38 1.97
C PHE A 257 -1.64 15.91 2.35
N VAL A 258 -2.47 15.55 1.37
CA VAL A 258 -3.78 14.93 1.62
C VAL A 258 -3.61 13.59 2.35
N ASP A 259 -2.66 12.76 1.94
CA ASP A 259 -2.35 11.49 2.62
C ASP A 259 -2.00 11.71 4.12
N LEU A 260 -1.29 12.80 4.45
CA LEU A 260 -0.98 13.19 5.84
C LEU A 260 -2.24 13.56 6.63
N ILE A 261 -3.16 14.33 6.01
CA ILE A 261 -4.43 14.73 6.65
C ILE A 261 -5.26 13.48 6.97
N VAL A 262 -5.37 12.55 6.02
CA VAL A 262 -6.18 11.33 6.17
C VAL A 262 -5.57 10.34 7.17
N PHE A 263 -4.26 10.34 7.34
CA PHE A 263 -3.56 9.40 8.22
C PHE A 263 -4.02 9.49 9.68
N LEU A 264 -4.13 10.70 10.22
CA LEU A 264 -4.49 10.88 11.64
C LEU A 264 -5.91 10.39 11.97
N PRO A 265 -6.96 10.79 11.23
CA PRO A 265 -8.30 10.21 11.39
C PRO A 265 -8.31 8.67 11.24
N MET A 266 -7.57 8.14 10.28
CA MET A 266 -7.51 6.68 10.06
C MET A 266 -6.90 5.95 11.27
N VAL A 267 -5.87 6.49 11.89
CA VAL A 267 -5.28 5.95 13.13
C VAL A 267 -6.29 5.98 14.27
N LEU A 268 -7.02 7.08 14.44
CA LEU A 268 -8.08 7.19 15.44
C LEU A 268 -9.16 6.14 15.23
N VAL A 269 -9.64 5.97 13.99
CA VAL A 269 -10.64 4.95 13.65
C VAL A 269 -10.14 3.55 13.98
N GLN A 270 -8.93 3.19 13.56
CA GLN A 270 -8.36 1.86 13.82
C GLN A 270 -8.19 1.56 15.32
N THR A 271 -7.89 2.59 16.11
CA THR A 271 -7.65 2.44 17.56
C THR A 271 -8.95 2.36 18.37
N VAL A 272 -9.93 3.17 18.00
CA VAL A 272 -11.17 3.34 18.81
C VAL A 272 -12.25 2.35 18.41
N THR A 273 -12.32 1.91 17.14
CA THR A 273 -13.35 0.99 16.65
C THR A 273 -13.49 -0.29 17.50
N PRO A 274 -12.41 -1.01 17.87
CA PRO A 274 -12.56 -2.21 18.69
C PRO A 274 -13.16 -1.94 20.08
N MET A 275 -12.90 -0.76 20.64
CA MET A 275 -13.47 -0.33 21.90
C MET A 275 -14.97 -0.04 21.77
N LEU A 276 -15.36 0.66 20.69
CA LEU A 276 -16.77 0.97 20.40
C LEU A 276 -17.59 -0.30 20.14
N VAL A 277 -17.03 -1.30 19.45
CA VAL A 277 -17.71 -2.57 19.21
C VAL A 277 -18.03 -3.29 20.53
N ARG A 278 -17.06 -3.36 21.46
CA ARG A 278 -17.27 -3.96 22.80
C ARG A 278 -18.29 -3.19 23.64
N GLU A 279 -18.28 -1.84 23.56
CA GLU A 279 -19.24 -1.01 24.28
C GLU A 279 -20.68 -1.22 23.75
N LYS A 280 -20.81 -1.39 22.43
CA LYS A 280 -22.12 -1.68 21.81
C LYS A 280 -22.78 -2.94 22.36
N GLU A 281 -21.96 -3.99 22.61
CA GLU A 281 -22.45 -5.26 23.17
C GLU A 281 -22.75 -5.19 24.66
N ASN A 282 -21.93 -4.46 25.44
CA ASN A 282 -22.00 -4.48 26.89
C ASN A 282 -22.83 -3.33 27.50
N LYS A 283 -22.85 -2.13 26.88
CA LYS A 283 -23.46 -0.91 27.41
C LYS A 283 -24.01 -0.02 26.26
N PRO A 284 -25.18 -0.37 25.67
CA PRO A 284 -25.71 0.35 24.50
C PRO A 284 -25.92 1.87 24.73
N GLU A 285 -26.30 2.28 25.92
CA GLU A 285 -26.54 3.71 26.24
C GLU A 285 -25.25 4.53 26.18
N THR A 286 -24.15 4.00 26.74
CA THR A 286 -22.84 4.67 26.69
C THR A 286 -22.19 4.60 25.32
N TYR A 287 -22.54 3.59 24.51
CA TYR A 287 -22.06 3.46 23.13
C TYR A 287 -22.46 4.66 22.25
N GLU A 288 -23.74 5.08 22.27
CA GLU A 288 -24.20 6.19 21.42
C GLU A 288 -23.50 7.51 21.78
N VAL A 289 -23.28 7.77 23.07
CA VAL A 289 -22.54 8.97 23.51
C VAL A 289 -21.09 8.92 23.06
N LYS A 290 -20.39 7.80 23.29
CA LYS A 290 -19.00 7.62 22.89
C LYS A 290 -18.82 7.67 21.37
N LYS A 291 -19.74 7.09 20.60
CA LYS A 291 -19.76 7.13 19.14
C LYS A 291 -19.90 8.57 18.64
N LYS A 292 -20.87 9.35 19.16
CA LYS A 292 -21.04 10.76 18.81
C LYS A 292 -19.79 11.59 19.11
N THR A 293 -19.21 11.41 20.30
CA THR A 293 -17.99 12.08 20.70
C THR A 293 -16.83 11.71 19.78
N PHE A 294 -16.68 10.43 19.45
CA PHE A 294 -15.63 9.96 18.56
C PHE A 294 -15.78 10.53 17.14
N VAL A 295 -16.99 10.49 16.57
CA VAL A 295 -17.26 11.08 15.25
C VAL A 295 -16.96 12.57 15.28
N SER A 296 -17.40 13.30 16.33
CA SER A 296 -17.12 14.72 16.46
C SER A 296 -15.64 15.04 16.52
N ILE A 297 -14.87 14.33 17.35
CA ILE A 297 -13.39 14.50 17.45
C ILE A 297 -12.74 14.24 16.10
N THR A 298 -13.09 13.14 15.42
CA THR A 298 -12.52 12.79 14.12
C THR A 298 -12.83 13.85 13.06
N THR A 299 -14.07 14.34 13.03
CA THR A 299 -14.51 15.39 12.10
C THR A 299 -13.77 16.71 12.36
N TRP A 300 -13.72 17.17 13.60
CA TRP A 300 -12.99 18.40 13.94
C TRP A 300 -11.49 18.29 13.67
N THR A 301 -10.88 17.15 13.97
CA THR A 301 -9.49 16.90 13.64
C THR A 301 -9.26 17.01 12.13
N ALA A 302 -10.12 16.40 11.30
CA ALA A 302 -10.01 16.47 9.85
C ALA A 302 -10.19 17.91 9.32
N ILE A 303 -11.17 18.67 9.84
CA ILE A 303 -11.39 20.08 9.46
C ILE A 303 -10.20 20.95 9.82
N ILE A 304 -9.69 20.86 11.06
CA ILE A 304 -8.53 21.65 11.52
C ILE A 304 -7.30 21.34 10.66
N MET A 305 -7.02 20.06 10.40
CA MET A 305 -5.89 19.64 9.57
C MET A 305 -6.04 20.15 8.12
N SER A 306 -7.24 20.08 7.55
CA SER A 306 -7.53 20.57 6.20
C SER A 306 -7.32 22.09 6.10
N VAL A 307 -7.88 22.85 7.02
CA VAL A 307 -7.70 24.32 7.08
C VAL A 307 -6.22 24.67 7.26
N MET A 308 -5.52 23.98 8.15
CA MET A 308 -4.10 24.22 8.41
C MET A 308 -3.26 23.95 7.15
N VAL A 309 -3.45 22.81 6.49
CA VAL A 309 -2.69 22.47 5.27
C VAL A 309 -3.04 23.43 4.13
N SER A 310 -4.32 23.78 3.94
CA SER A 310 -4.73 24.73 2.90
C SER A 310 -4.15 26.14 3.15
N SER A 311 -4.17 26.62 4.39
CA SER A 311 -3.62 27.94 4.75
C SER A 311 -2.10 28.00 4.63
N LEU A 312 -1.43 26.87 4.85
CA LEU A 312 0.04 26.77 4.79
C LEU A 312 0.53 26.19 3.47
N SER A 313 -0.34 25.91 2.49
CA SER A 313 0.00 25.20 1.25
C SER A 313 1.15 25.85 0.50
N TYR A 314 1.14 27.19 0.36
CA TYR A 314 2.22 27.95 -0.26
C TYR A 314 3.58 27.67 0.40
N TRP A 315 3.66 27.80 1.72
CA TRP A 315 4.88 27.56 2.48
C TRP A 315 5.29 26.09 2.44
N LEU A 316 4.33 25.17 2.61
CA LEU A 316 4.59 23.74 2.58
C LEU A 316 5.17 23.31 1.24
N ILE A 317 4.56 23.68 0.13
CA ILE A 317 5.01 23.25 -1.20
C ILE A 317 6.33 23.94 -1.56
N THR A 318 6.44 25.25 -1.37
CA THR A 318 7.63 26.00 -1.78
C THR A 318 8.86 25.59 -0.99
N TYR A 319 8.74 25.41 0.35
CA TYR A 319 9.88 24.99 1.17
C TYR A 319 10.23 23.50 0.97
N THR A 320 9.25 22.62 0.81
CA THR A 320 9.53 21.18 0.71
C THR A 320 9.92 20.77 -0.70
N TYR A 321 9.15 21.16 -1.72
CA TYR A 321 9.37 20.74 -3.11
C TYR A 321 10.10 21.78 -3.97
N GLY A 322 10.04 23.06 -3.59
CA GLY A 322 10.68 24.16 -4.30
C GLY A 322 9.75 24.91 -5.28
N ILE A 323 10.24 26.04 -5.80
CA ILE A 323 9.49 26.93 -6.71
C ILE A 323 8.91 26.22 -7.96
N PRO A 324 9.60 25.24 -8.59
CA PRO A 324 9.03 24.56 -9.76
C PRO A 324 7.70 23.84 -9.50
N TYR A 325 7.37 23.58 -8.23
CA TYR A 325 6.10 22.95 -7.83
C TYR A 325 5.04 23.95 -7.35
N ALA A 326 5.27 25.27 -7.49
CA ALA A 326 4.29 26.28 -7.12
C ALA A 326 2.89 26.08 -7.73
N PRO A 327 2.73 25.59 -8.99
CA PRO A 327 1.39 25.31 -9.51
C PRO A 327 0.61 24.22 -8.79
N ALA A 328 1.23 23.46 -7.88
CA ALA A 328 0.56 22.46 -7.05
C ALA A 328 -0.17 23.04 -5.82
N ILE A 329 -0.09 24.37 -5.61
CA ILE A 329 -0.77 25.10 -4.54
C ILE A 329 -2.25 25.25 -4.88
#